data_195cb77f7835156d9564be79cdfbea08
#
_entry.id   195cb77f7835156d9564be79cdfbea08
#
_cell.length_a   1.000
_cell.length_b   1.000
_cell.length_c   1.000
_cell.angle_alpha   90.00
_cell.angle_beta   90.00
_cell.angle_gamma   90.00
#
_symmetry.space_group_name_H-M   'P 1'
#
loop_
_entity.id
_entity.type
_entity.pdbx_description
1 polymer ?
#
loop_
_entity_poly.entity_id
_entity_poly.type
_entity_poly.pdbx_seq_one_letter_code
_entity_poly.pdbx_strand_id
1 'polypeptide(L)'
;MGKILAICTSPARGTVKTPQPEAKLTVGWGVEGDAHGGNWHRQVSLLSAEKIEAFRKKIWVEYGAFGENLVVEGFDFRTLPVGSRLAVGGAVLELTQIGKECHNDCVIRRQTGDCIMPREGVFARVLQEGVVRVGDEMTLLPPVENPPLRAAVITLSDKGARGQRVDESGPLAAKMLQEAGYCVEETLLLPDDEAALKAQLIRLADGRQLNLILTSGGTGFSPRDITPEATYAVATRNAPGIAEAMRYHSLSITPRGMLSRGASVLRGKTLIVNLPGSPKAVRENLEYILPTLEHGVRIAAGLDGECAGR
;
A
#
# COMPACT_ATOMS: atom_id res chain seq x y z
N MET A 1 19.56 10.68 11.82
CA MET A 1 19.57 9.91 13.08
C MET A 1 18.43 10.38 13.94
N GLY A 2 17.76 9.47 14.64
CA GLY A 2 16.69 9.77 15.56
C GLY A 2 16.86 8.96 16.85
N LYS A 3 16.00 9.22 17.83
CA LYS A 3 16.08 8.59 19.16
C LYS A 3 14.71 8.08 19.58
N ILE A 4 14.65 6.87 20.15
CA ILE A 4 13.43 6.31 20.72
C ILE A 4 13.10 7.04 22.01
N LEU A 5 11.95 7.74 22.05
CA LEU A 5 11.47 8.41 23.25
C LEU A 5 10.47 7.55 24.04
N ALA A 6 9.70 6.71 23.36
CA ALA A 6 8.80 5.78 24.01
C ALA A 6 8.57 4.53 23.15
N ILE A 7 8.32 3.43 23.84
CA ILE A 7 7.89 2.14 23.29
C ILE A 7 6.58 1.82 23.96
N CYS A 8 5.52 1.56 23.16
CA CYS A 8 4.18 1.36 23.69
C CYS A 8 3.55 0.09 23.14
N THR A 9 2.90 -0.68 24.00
CA THR A 9 2.20 -1.93 23.68
C THR A 9 0.80 -1.95 24.27
N SER A 10 -0.09 -2.75 23.71
CA SER A 10 -1.42 -3.03 24.27
C SER A 10 -1.76 -4.51 24.17
N PRO A 11 -2.36 -5.11 25.21
CA PRO A 11 -2.75 -6.52 25.20
C PRO A 11 -3.99 -6.79 24.34
N ALA A 12 -4.75 -5.75 23.97
CA ALA A 12 -5.98 -5.87 23.20
C ALA A 12 -6.06 -4.81 22.09
N ARG A 13 -6.68 -5.18 20.96
CA ARG A 13 -6.94 -4.25 19.86
C ARG A 13 -7.97 -3.19 20.25
N GLY A 14 -7.79 -1.96 19.77
CA GLY A 14 -8.70 -0.84 20.02
C GLY A 14 -8.53 -0.18 21.38
N THR A 15 -7.51 -0.57 22.16
CA THR A 15 -7.14 0.07 23.43
C THR A 15 -5.94 0.99 23.24
N VAL A 16 -5.79 1.95 24.16
CA VAL A 16 -4.61 2.81 24.27
C VAL A 16 -3.42 1.92 24.60
N LYS A 17 -2.27 2.20 23.96
CA LYS A 17 -1.02 1.50 24.28
C LYS A 17 -0.36 2.15 25.49
N THR A 18 0.29 1.33 26.32
CA THR A 18 1.00 1.76 27.53
C THR A 18 2.50 1.73 27.30
N PRO A 19 3.27 2.72 27.84
CA PRO A 19 4.71 2.73 27.74
C PRO A 19 5.38 1.53 28.41
N GLN A 20 6.45 1.04 27.76
CA GLN A 20 7.33 -0.02 28.23
C GLN A 20 8.79 0.46 28.13
N PRO A 21 9.70 -0.01 29.00
CA PRO A 21 11.11 0.37 28.94
C PRO A 21 11.83 -0.23 27.73
N GLU A 22 11.41 -1.41 27.30
CA GLU A 22 11.95 -2.13 26.15
C GLU A 22 10.90 -3.02 25.51
N ALA A 23 11.14 -3.45 24.28
CA ALA A 23 10.35 -4.46 23.59
C ALA A 23 11.21 -5.27 22.62
N LYS A 24 10.89 -6.55 22.45
CA LYS A 24 11.49 -7.38 21.40
C LYS A 24 10.68 -7.24 20.12
N LEU A 25 11.37 -7.03 19.02
CA LEU A 25 10.83 -7.01 17.66
C LEU A 25 11.14 -8.34 16.98
N THR A 26 10.10 -9.03 16.48
CA THR A 26 10.21 -10.38 15.92
C THR A 26 9.75 -10.39 14.48
N VAL A 27 10.53 -11.03 13.59
CA VAL A 27 10.20 -11.20 12.16
C VAL A 27 8.88 -11.97 12.01
N GLY A 28 8.03 -11.52 11.07
CA GLY A 28 6.71 -12.12 10.83
C GLY A 28 5.67 -11.82 11.92
N TRP A 29 6.05 -11.10 12.98
CA TRP A 29 5.12 -10.76 14.06
C TRP A 29 5.04 -9.24 14.34
N GLY A 30 6.17 -8.60 14.62
CA GLY A 30 6.24 -7.21 15.08
C GLY A 30 6.67 -7.10 16.52
N VAL A 31 5.98 -6.28 17.32
CA VAL A 31 6.30 -6.07 18.74
C VAL A 31 5.74 -7.23 19.58
N GLU A 32 6.59 -7.93 20.31
CA GLU A 32 6.13 -8.98 21.24
C GLU A 32 5.24 -8.40 22.34
N GLY A 33 4.14 -9.10 22.65
CA GLY A 33 3.15 -8.65 23.64
C GLY A 33 2.17 -7.59 23.15
N ASP A 34 2.27 -7.13 21.89
CA ASP A 34 1.30 -6.21 21.30
C ASP A 34 0.21 -6.96 20.53
N ALA A 35 -1.04 -6.60 20.76
CA ALA A 35 -2.20 -7.24 20.11
C ALA A 35 -2.32 -6.98 18.60
N HIS A 36 -1.54 -6.04 18.05
CA HIS A 36 -1.48 -5.77 16.62
C HIS A 36 -0.40 -6.58 15.92
N GLY A 37 0.37 -7.40 16.65
CA GLY A 37 1.34 -8.33 16.07
C GLY A 37 0.68 -9.30 15.10
N GLY A 38 1.44 -9.78 14.10
CA GLY A 38 0.99 -10.75 13.10
C GLY A 38 1.75 -10.69 11.79
N ASN A 39 1.52 -11.69 10.94
CA ASN A 39 2.14 -11.77 9.63
C ASN A 39 1.40 -10.88 8.61
N TRP A 40 1.62 -9.60 8.70
CA TRP A 40 1.07 -8.57 7.83
C TRP A 40 2.03 -7.39 7.69
N HIS A 41 1.71 -6.42 6.84
CA HIS A 41 2.64 -5.31 6.57
C HIS A 41 2.67 -4.21 7.65
N ARG A 42 1.69 -4.16 8.57
CA ARG A 42 1.63 -3.14 9.64
C ARG A 42 1.98 -3.72 11.00
N GLN A 43 3.14 -4.39 11.10
CA GLN A 43 3.58 -5.07 12.32
C GLN A 43 3.97 -4.10 13.44
N VAL A 44 4.56 -2.97 13.08
CA VAL A 44 5.02 -1.92 14.00
C VAL A 44 4.49 -0.59 13.52
N SER A 45 3.88 0.18 14.41
CA SER A 45 3.45 1.55 14.13
C SER A 45 4.41 2.56 14.73
N LEU A 46 4.85 3.55 13.93
CA LEU A 46 5.77 4.59 14.34
C LEU A 46 5.12 5.97 14.20
N LEU A 47 5.50 6.87 15.10
CA LEU A 47 5.05 8.26 15.07
C LEU A 47 6.21 9.18 15.50
N SER A 48 6.35 10.31 14.81
CA SER A 48 7.31 11.34 15.15
C SER A 48 6.92 12.03 16.45
N ALA A 49 7.87 12.18 17.35
CA ALA A 49 7.67 12.89 18.61
C ALA A 49 7.26 14.35 18.38
N GLU A 50 7.84 15.01 17.39
CA GLU A 50 7.54 16.40 17.02
C GLU A 50 6.07 16.58 16.61
N LYS A 51 5.48 15.56 15.96
CA LYS A 51 4.05 15.57 15.58
C LYS A 51 3.15 15.41 16.80
N ILE A 52 3.54 14.59 17.76
CA ILE A 52 2.84 14.43 19.03
C ILE A 52 2.93 15.74 19.84
N GLU A 53 4.12 16.34 19.97
CA GLU A 53 4.30 17.60 20.67
C GLU A 53 3.50 18.76 20.03
N ALA A 54 3.44 18.79 18.70
CA ALA A 54 2.58 19.76 18.01
C ALA A 54 1.08 19.55 18.31
N PHE A 55 0.66 18.30 18.47
CA PHE A 55 -0.71 17.97 18.86
C PHE A 55 -1.00 18.33 20.32
N ARG A 56 -0.03 18.10 21.23
CA ARG A 56 -0.11 18.42 22.66
C ARG A 56 -0.35 19.90 22.94
N LYS A 57 -0.03 20.80 22.01
CA LYS A 57 -0.38 22.22 22.12
C LYS A 57 -1.90 22.48 22.10
N LYS A 58 -2.69 21.54 21.57
CA LYS A 58 -4.15 21.63 21.53
C LYS A 58 -4.78 20.91 22.72
N ILE A 59 -4.32 19.69 22.98
CA ILE A 59 -4.81 18.85 24.06
C ILE A 59 -3.71 17.88 24.49
N TRP A 60 -3.55 17.72 25.80
CA TRP A 60 -2.56 16.79 26.34
C TRP A 60 -2.92 15.33 26.06
N VAL A 61 -1.96 14.54 25.56
CA VAL A 61 -2.03 13.10 25.34
C VAL A 61 -0.75 12.43 25.78
N GLU A 62 -0.86 11.23 26.34
CA GLU A 62 0.28 10.39 26.64
C GLU A 62 0.82 9.69 25.40
N TYR A 63 2.08 9.24 25.42
CA TYR A 63 2.61 8.35 24.40
C TYR A 63 1.84 7.03 24.39
N GLY A 64 1.56 6.49 23.19
CA GLY A 64 0.68 5.32 23.01
C GLY A 64 -0.78 5.67 22.75
N ALA A 65 -1.18 6.93 22.97
CA ALA A 65 -2.55 7.38 22.82
C ALA A 65 -3.10 7.19 21.41
N PHE A 66 -2.31 7.39 20.36
CA PHE A 66 -2.72 7.22 18.96
C PHE A 66 -2.60 5.76 18.47
N GLY A 67 -2.14 4.84 19.34
CA GLY A 67 -1.89 3.43 19.04
C GLY A 67 -0.53 3.17 18.40
N GLU A 68 0.39 4.13 18.50
CA GLU A 68 1.77 3.96 18.05
C GLU A 68 2.54 3.01 18.98
N ASN A 69 3.47 2.23 18.39
CA ASN A 69 4.39 1.37 19.13
C ASN A 69 5.69 2.11 19.46
N LEU A 70 6.24 2.84 18.49
CA LEU A 70 7.50 3.56 18.66
C LEU A 70 7.25 5.06 18.46
N VAL A 71 7.64 5.85 19.46
CA VAL A 71 7.72 7.32 19.37
C VAL A 71 9.17 7.68 19.17
N VAL A 72 9.47 8.35 18.06
CA VAL A 72 10.84 8.63 17.63
C VAL A 72 11.03 10.12 17.41
N GLU A 73 12.05 10.68 18.01
CA GLU A 73 12.53 12.05 17.78
C GLU A 73 13.48 12.10 16.59
N GLY A 74 13.50 13.19 15.84
CA GLY A 74 14.48 13.45 14.78
C GLY A 74 14.11 12.87 13.40
N PHE A 75 12.90 12.29 13.23
CA PHE A 75 12.41 11.83 11.93
C PHE A 75 11.06 12.46 11.57
N ASP A 76 10.95 13.06 10.39
CA ASP A 76 9.68 13.20 9.71
C ASP A 76 9.47 11.99 8.80
N PHE A 77 8.82 10.95 9.33
CA PHE A 77 8.63 9.69 8.62
C PHE A 77 7.86 9.81 7.31
N ARG A 78 7.03 10.84 7.14
CA ARG A 78 6.27 11.05 5.90
C ARG A 78 7.15 11.42 4.70
N THR A 79 8.34 11.94 4.96
CA THR A 79 9.31 12.30 3.91
C THR A 79 10.11 11.09 3.44
N LEU A 80 10.07 9.98 4.19
CA LEU A 80 10.75 8.75 3.82
C LEU A 80 9.88 7.92 2.87
N PRO A 81 10.43 7.45 1.75
CA PRO A 81 9.67 6.56 0.86
C PRO A 81 9.38 5.21 1.54
N VAL A 82 8.26 4.62 1.18
CA VAL A 82 7.95 3.23 1.56
C VAL A 82 9.00 2.30 0.95
N GLY A 83 9.50 1.34 1.75
CA GLY A 83 10.68 0.53 1.46
C GLY A 83 11.96 1.05 2.13
N SER A 84 11.94 2.26 2.74
CA SER A 84 13.05 2.73 3.57
C SER A 84 13.29 1.80 4.74
N ARG A 85 14.56 1.52 5.05
CA ARG A 85 14.96 0.64 6.14
C ARG A 85 15.58 1.45 7.28
N LEU A 86 15.19 1.11 8.50
CA LEU A 86 15.60 1.77 9.73
C LEU A 86 16.22 0.74 10.67
N ALA A 87 17.43 0.99 11.15
CA ALA A 87 18.11 0.16 12.16
C ALA A 87 17.91 0.77 13.55
N VAL A 88 17.56 -0.04 14.54
CA VAL A 88 17.35 0.35 15.93
C VAL A 88 17.48 -0.86 16.87
N GLY A 89 18.30 -0.78 17.94
CA GLY A 89 18.41 -1.81 18.97
C GLY A 89 18.75 -3.21 18.44
N GLY A 90 19.56 -3.30 17.35
CA GLY A 90 19.86 -4.56 16.66
C GLY A 90 18.77 -5.05 15.70
N ALA A 91 17.57 -4.47 15.72
CA ALA A 91 16.51 -4.76 14.77
C ALA A 91 16.64 -3.92 13.49
N VAL A 92 16.07 -4.43 12.40
CA VAL A 92 15.87 -3.69 11.15
C VAL A 92 14.39 -3.67 10.81
N LEU A 93 13.86 -2.48 10.63
CA LEU A 93 12.48 -2.22 10.21
C LEU A 93 12.46 -1.73 8.76
N GLU A 94 11.44 -2.12 7.99
CA GLU A 94 11.15 -1.57 6.67
C GLU A 94 9.81 -0.85 6.71
N LEU A 95 9.78 0.42 6.29
CA LEU A 95 8.54 1.18 6.16
C LEU A 95 7.67 0.56 5.06
N THR A 96 6.42 0.30 5.38
CA THR A 96 5.48 -0.41 4.50
C THR A 96 4.26 0.40 4.12
N GLN A 97 3.92 1.41 4.93
CA GLN A 97 2.75 2.25 4.69
C GLN A 97 2.89 3.60 5.40
N ILE A 98 2.44 4.66 4.73
CA ILE A 98 2.26 6.00 5.29
C ILE A 98 0.77 6.25 5.50
N GLY A 99 0.39 6.68 6.70
CA GLY A 99 -1.00 6.93 7.07
C GLY A 99 -1.84 5.64 7.18
N LYS A 100 -3.07 5.81 7.60
CA LYS A 100 -4.07 4.73 7.62
C LYS A 100 -5.47 5.29 7.42
N GLU A 101 -6.36 4.50 6.83
CA GLU A 101 -7.79 4.77 6.92
C GLU A 101 -8.29 4.49 8.33
N CYS A 102 -9.13 5.38 8.85
CA CYS A 102 -9.75 5.22 10.16
C CYS A 102 -11.26 5.18 9.95
N HIS A 103 -11.83 3.99 10.00
CA HIS A 103 -13.26 3.76 9.70
C HIS A 103 -14.17 3.94 10.91
N ASN A 104 -13.62 3.98 12.14
CA ASN A 104 -14.40 4.08 13.37
C ASN A 104 -13.93 5.26 14.22
N ASP A 105 -14.85 5.89 14.92
CA ASP A 105 -14.59 6.82 16.00
C ASP A 105 -13.84 6.10 17.14
N CYS A 106 -12.50 6.17 17.10
CA CYS A 106 -11.69 5.65 18.20
C CYS A 106 -11.79 6.59 19.42
N VAL A 107 -11.42 6.07 20.58
CA VAL A 107 -11.47 6.80 21.87
C VAL A 107 -10.76 8.16 21.73
N ILE A 108 -9.61 8.22 21.09
CA ILE A 108 -8.84 9.46 20.88
C ILE A 108 -9.66 10.47 20.09
N ARG A 109 -10.21 10.09 18.93
CA ARG A 109 -10.99 11.02 18.10
C ARG A 109 -12.24 11.51 18.81
N ARG A 110 -12.88 10.69 19.63
CA ARG A 110 -14.02 11.11 20.46
C ARG A 110 -13.63 12.11 21.53
N GLN A 111 -12.47 11.93 22.17
CA GLN A 111 -12.00 12.81 23.25
C GLN A 111 -11.40 14.11 22.73
N THR A 112 -10.70 14.08 21.60
CA THR A 112 -9.90 15.20 21.10
C THR A 112 -10.46 15.87 19.84
N GLY A 113 -11.49 15.26 19.21
CA GLY A 113 -12.03 15.70 17.92
C GLY A 113 -11.13 15.43 16.71
N ASP A 114 -9.86 15.03 16.93
CA ASP A 114 -8.86 14.80 15.88
C ASP A 114 -7.95 13.61 16.21
N CYS A 115 -7.25 13.08 15.20
CA CYS A 115 -6.23 12.05 15.38
C CYS A 115 -5.15 12.23 14.31
N ILE A 116 -3.88 12.26 14.75
CA ILE A 116 -2.75 12.44 13.82
C ILE A 116 -2.31 11.14 13.14
N MET A 117 -2.65 9.97 13.69
CA MET A 117 -2.23 8.68 13.16
C MET A 117 -2.63 8.43 11.70
N PRO A 118 -3.82 8.84 11.21
CA PRO A 118 -4.19 8.73 9.80
C PRO A 118 -3.28 9.52 8.86
N ARG A 119 -2.72 10.63 9.32
CA ARG A 119 -1.92 11.55 8.50
C ARG A 119 -0.43 11.39 8.71
N GLU A 120 0.00 11.25 9.96
CA GLU A 120 1.41 11.32 10.38
C GLU A 120 2.00 9.96 10.76
N GLY A 121 1.14 8.98 11.09
CA GLY A 121 1.60 7.65 11.47
C GLY A 121 2.15 6.87 10.27
N VAL A 122 3.20 6.11 10.50
CA VAL A 122 3.74 5.17 9.52
C VAL A 122 3.77 3.77 10.10
N PHE A 123 3.81 2.79 9.22
CA PHE A 123 3.87 1.38 9.60
C PHE A 123 5.07 0.71 8.99
N ALA A 124 5.61 -0.27 9.71
CA ALA A 124 6.76 -1.04 9.30
C ALA A 124 6.56 -2.53 9.53
N ARG A 125 7.34 -3.34 8.80
CA ARG A 125 7.56 -4.75 9.12
C ARG A 125 8.96 -4.95 9.66
N VAL A 126 9.15 -6.00 10.45
CA VAL A 126 10.44 -6.38 11.00
C VAL A 126 11.17 -7.25 9.97
N LEU A 127 12.35 -6.81 9.53
CA LEU A 127 13.23 -7.57 8.64
C LEU A 127 14.29 -8.36 9.41
N GLN A 128 14.74 -7.81 10.55
CA GLN A 128 15.71 -8.44 11.46
C GLN A 128 15.23 -8.25 12.88
N GLU A 129 15.30 -9.31 13.66
CA GLU A 129 14.92 -9.29 15.08
C GLU A 129 15.91 -8.51 15.92
N GLY A 130 15.42 -7.91 17.02
CA GLY A 130 16.24 -7.21 17.99
C GLY A 130 15.42 -6.73 19.16
N VAL A 131 16.09 -6.33 20.22
CA VAL A 131 15.50 -5.68 21.40
C VAL A 131 15.72 -4.18 21.27
N VAL A 132 14.63 -3.42 21.33
CA VAL A 132 14.63 -1.95 21.29
C VAL A 132 14.37 -1.43 22.67
N ARG A 133 15.15 -0.41 23.11
CA ARG A 133 15.04 0.26 24.40
C ARG A 133 14.74 1.74 24.23
N VAL A 134 14.08 2.31 25.21
CA VAL A 134 13.95 3.78 25.30
C VAL A 134 15.36 4.38 25.38
N GLY A 135 15.61 5.35 24.52
CA GLY A 135 16.92 5.99 24.39
C GLY A 135 17.80 5.43 23.27
N ASP A 136 17.43 4.28 22.66
CA ASP A 136 18.18 3.74 21.53
C ASP A 136 18.17 4.71 20.34
N GLU A 137 19.29 4.73 19.63
CA GLU A 137 19.44 5.49 18.40
C GLU A 137 18.81 4.74 17.22
N MET A 138 18.04 5.46 16.41
CA MET A 138 17.49 4.95 15.15
C MET A 138 18.22 5.58 13.97
N THR A 139 18.65 4.76 13.01
CA THR A 139 19.38 5.22 11.82
C THR A 139 18.68 4.80 10.54
N LEU A 140 18.63 5.71 9.56
CA LEU A 140 18.17 5.38 8.20
C LEU A 140 19.32 4.65 7.48
N LEU A 141 19.02 3.45 6.98
CA LEU A 141 19.95 2.66 6.17
C LEU A 141 19.97 3.13 4.71
N PRO A 142 21.07 2.88 3.98
CA PRO A 142 21.12 3.16 2.56
C PRO A 142 19.96 2.51 1.79
N PRO A 143 19.48 3.14 0.71
CA PRO A 143 18.46 2.53 -0.16
C PRO A 143 18.91 1.18 -0.71
N VAL A 144 17.95 0.29 -0.94
CA VAL A 144 18.21 -0.98 -1.64
C VAL A 144 18.49 -0.69 -3.11
N GLU A 145 19.59 -1.22 -3.62
CA GLU A 145 19.86 -1.18 -5.06
C GLU A 145 18.88 -2.09 -5.80
N ASN A 146 18.29 -1.59 -6.89
CA ASN A 146 17.33 -2.34 -7.71
C ASN A 146 16.23 -3.05 -6.90
N PRO A 147 15.42 -2.35 -6.11
CA PRO A 147 14.37 -2.97 -5.33
C PRO A 147 13.36 -3.66 -6.27
N PRO A 148 12.75 -4.78 -5.86
CA PRO A 148 11.72 -5.42 -6.65
C PRO A 148 10.52 -4.47 -6.83
N LEU A 149 9.93 -4.47 -8.03
CA LEU A 149 8.71 -3.70 -8.28
C LEU A 149 7.55 -4.31 -7.49
N ARG A 150 6.89 -3.48 -6.69
CA ARG A 150 5.79 -3.90 -5.82
C ARG A 150 4.47 -3.66 -6.51
N ALA A 151 3.57 -4.64 -6.45
CA ALA A 151 2.29 -4.60 -7.12
C ALA A 151 1.13 -5.02 -6.22
N ALA A 152 -0.10 -4.63 -6.62
CA ALA A 152 -1.34 -5.17 -6.09
C ALA A 152 -2.31 -5.52 -7.23
N VAL A 153 -3.22 -6.45 -6.93
CA VAL A 153 -4.33 -6.81 -7.81
C VAL A 153 -5.65 -6.59 -7.09
N ILE A 154 -6.59 -5.94 -7.76
CA ILE A 154 -7.95 -5.71 -7.26
C ILE A 154 -8.94 -6.35 -8.22
N THR A 155 -9.71 -7.32 -7.77
CA THR A 155 -10.83 -7.87 -8.53
C THR A 155 -12.13 -7.18 -8.16
N LEU A 156 -12.87 -6.70 -9.15
CA LEU A 156 -14.20 -6.10 -9.01
C LEU A 156 -15.25 -7.14 -9.38
N SER A 157 -16.06 -7.56 -8.42
CA SER A 157 -17.13 -8.51 -8.63
C SER A 157 -18.13 -8.49 -7.47
N ASP A 158 -19.38 -8.03 -7.72
CA ASP A 158 -20.47 -8.10 -6.75
C ASP A 158 -20.74 -9.55 -6.28
N LYS A 159 -20.72 -10.51 -7.21
CA LYS A 159 -20.95 -11.93 -6.90
C LYS A 159 -19.78 -12.53 -6.11
N GLY A 160 -18.55 -12.16 -6.46
CA GLY A 160 -17.35 -12.59 -5.76
C GLY A 160 -17.33 -12.05 -4.32
N ALA A 161 -17.58 -10.75 -4.14
CA ALA A 161 -17.60 -10.10 -2.83
C ALA A 161 -18.69 -10.68 -1.89
N ARG A 162 -19.78 -11.24 -2.46
CA ARG A 162 -20.83 -11.96 -1.70
C ARG A 162 -20.57 -13.46 -1.51
N GLY A 163 -19.40 -13.96 -1.96
CA GLY A 163 -19.08 -15.39 -1.90
C GLY A 163 -19.91 -16.29 -2.85
N GLN A 164 -20.60 -15.72 -3.83
CA GLN A 164 -21.44 -16.43 -4.79
C GLN A 164 -20.66 -16.91 -6.03
N ARG A 165 -19.42 -16.48 -6.19
CA ARG A 165 -18.52 -16.84 -7.28
C ARG A 165 -17.09 -16.83 -6.78
N VAL A 166 -16.31 -17.84 -7.15
CA VAL A 166 -14.87 -17.87 -6.90
C VAL A 166 -14.18 -16.84 -7.81
N ASP A 167 -13.28 -16.08 -7.25
CA ASP A 167 -12.38 -15.21 -8.02
C ASP A 167 -11.24 -16.04 -8.62
N GLU A 168 -11.23 -16.16 -9.94
CA GLU A 168 -10.16 -16.82 -10.69
C GLU A 168 -9.23 -15.80 -11.37
N SER A 169 -9.73 -14.59 -11.62
CA SER A 169 -9.03 -13.55 -12.37
C SER A 169 -7.93 -12.89 -11.54
N GLY A 170 -8.23 -12.54 -10.30
CA GLY A 170 -7.28 -11.91 -9.38
C GLY A 170 -6.08 -12.81 -9.08
N PRO A 171 -6.27 -14.06 -8.63
CA PRO A 171 -5.16 -15.02 -8.42
C PRO A 171 -4.34 -15.28 -9.69
N LEU A 172 -4.98 -15.35 -10.86
CA LEU A 172 -4.27 -15.50 -12.12
C LEU A 172 -3.37 -14.30 -12.42
N ALA A 173 -3.91 -13.08 -12.31
CA ALA A 173 -3.12 -11.86 -12.53
C ALA A 173 -1.96 -11.73 -11.54
N ALA A 174 -2.20 -12.07 -10.27
CA ALA A 174 -1.17 -12.07 -9.24
C ALA A 174 -0.04 -13.07 -9.56
N LYS A 175 -0.40 -14.29 -9.97
CA LYS A 175 0.57 -15.31 -10.39
C LYS A 175 1.41 -14.85 -11.58
N MET A 176 0.79 -14.29 -12.62
CA MET A 176 1.50 -13.81 -13.81
C MET A 176 2.45 -12.65 -13.47
N LEU A 177 2.06 -11.74 -12.57
CA LEU A 177 2.95 -10.69 -12.07
C LEU A 177 4.14 -11.27 -11.31
N GLN A 178 3.93 -12.26 -10.44
CA GLN A 178 5.02 -12.92 -9.69
C GLN A 178 6.00 -13.64 -10.63
N GLU A 179 5.49 -14.33 -11.64
CA GLU A 179 6.31 -14.98 -12.69
C GLU A 179 7.11 -13.95 -13.51
N ALA A 180 6.60 -12.72 -13.66
CA ALA A 180 7.27 -11.60 -14.30
C ALA A 180 8.20 -10.81 -13.34
N GLY A 181 8.45 -11.30 -12.11
CA GLY A 181 9.39 -10.70 -11.16
C GLY A 181 8.82 -9.59 -10.26
N TYR A 182 7.52 -9.33 -10.30
CA TYR A 182 6.89 -8.38 -9.37
C TYR A 182 6.66 -9.01 -7.98
N CYS A 183 6.85 -8.21 -6.94
CA CYS A 183 6.41 -8.54 -5.59
C CYS A 183 4.93 -8.16 -5.41
N VAL A 184 4.03 -9.14 -5.52
CA VAL A 184 2.60 -8.91 -5.29
C VAL A 184 2.34 -8.86 -3.78
N GLU A 185 2.10 -7.67 -3.25
CA GLU A 185 1.93 -7.46 -1.81
C GLU A 185 0.49 -7.61 -1.33
N GLU A 186 -0.49 -7.32 -2.20
CA GLU A 186 -1.91 -7.43 -1.86
C GLU A 186 -2.75 -7.93 -3.04
N THR A 187 -3.72 -8.77 -2.73
CA THR A 187 -4.83 -9.13 -3.61
C THR A 187 -6.13 -8.81 -2.91
N LEU A 188 -7.01 -8.07 -3.56
CA LEU A 188 -8.27 -7.60 -3.01
C LEU A 188 -9.42 -8.04 -3.90
N LEU A 189 -10.54 -8.41 -3.29
CA LEU A 189 -11.81 -8.67 -3.97
C LEU A 189 -12.85 -7.67 -3.43
N LEU A 190 -13.34 -6.80 -4.30
CA LEU A 190 -14.27 -5.73 -3.96
C LEU A 190 -15.60 -5.90 -4.70
N PRO A 191 -16.72 -5.40 -4.15
CA PRO A 191 -17.93 -5.22 -4.94
C PRO A 191 -17.70 -4.15 -6.02
N ASP A 192 -18.60 -4.09 -7.00
CA ASP A 192 -18.61 -3.03 -8.02
C ASP A 192 -19.12 -1.72 -7.41
N ASP A 193 -18.27 -1.13 -6.55
CA ASP A 193 -18.50 0.13 -5.81
C ASP A 193 -17.38 1.12 -6.10
N GLU A 194 -17.74 2.26 -6.69
CA GLU A 194 -16.79 3.29 -7.13
C GLU A 194 -16.04 3.92 -5.95
N ALA A 195 -16.71 4.19 -4.83
CA ALA A 195 -16.08 4.82 -3.67
C ALA A 195 -15.09 3.88 -3.00
N ALA A 196 -15.45 2.60 -2.85
CA ALA A 196 -14.56 1.58 -2.32
C ALA A 196 -13.33 1.38 -3.21
N LEU A 197 -13.50 1.32 -4.54
CA LEU A 197 -12.38 1.20 -5.46
C LEU A 197 -11.46 2.42 -5.40
N LYS A 198 -11.98 3.64 -5.45
CA LYS A 198 -11.19 4.88 -5.32
C LYS A 198 -10.38 4.91 -4.02
N ALA A 199 -11.00 4.56 -2.90
CA ALA A 199 -10.31 4.52 -1.61
C ALA A 199 -9.12 3.54 -1.65
N GLN A 200 -9.29 2.33 -2.20
CA GLN A 200 -8.22 1.36 -2.29
C GLN A 200 -7.11 1.78 -3.29
N LEU A 201 -7.46 2.35 -4.44
CA LEU A 201 -6.48 2.88 -5.39
C LEU A 201 -5.60 3.97 -4.76
N ILE A 202 -6.23 4.90 -4.02
CA ILE A 202 -5.50 5.97 -3.29
C ILE A 202 -4.63 5.37 -2.20
N ARG A 203 -5.16 4.44 -1.39
CA ARG A 203 -4.41 3.78 -0.31
C ARG A 203 -3.16 3.07 -0.84
N LEU A 204 -3.33 2.28 -1.92
CA LEU A 204 -2.23 1.51 -2.51
C LEU A 204 -1.19 2.40 -3.20
N ALA A 205 -1.63 3.47 -3.88
CA ALA A 205 -0.72 4.37 -4.58
C ALA A 205 -0.03 5.36 -3.64
N ASP A 206 -0.75 6.02 -2.75
CA ASP A 206 -0.20 7.09 -1.92
C ASP A 206 0.35 6.53 -0.60
N GLY A 207 -0.42 5.67 0.07
CA GLY A 207 -0.07 5.12 1.38
C GLY A 207 0.94 3.98 1.29
N ARG A 208 0.74 3.03 0.38
CA ARG A 208 1.63 1.89 0.16
C ARG A 208 2.74 2.19 -0.84
N GLN A 209 2.59 3.22 -1.65
CA GLN A 209 3.52 3.60 -2.73
C GLN A 209 3.89 2.40 -3.62
N LEU A 210 2.90 1.59 -4.00
CA LEU A 210 3.12 0.48 -4.92
C LEU A 210 3.45 1.01 -6.33
N ASN A 211 4.23 0.24 -7.08
CA ASN A 211 4.66 0.64 -8.41
C ASN A 211 3.58 0.36 -9.47
N LEU A 212 2.81 -0.73 -9.28
CA LEU A 212 1.78 -1.19 -10.21
C LEU A 212 0.52 -1.63 -9.46
N ILE A 213 -0.65 -1.21 -9.94
CA ILE A 213 -1.94 -1.72 -9.51
C ILE A 213 -2.68 -2.22 -10.74
N LEU A 214 -3.03 -3.50 -10.75
CA LEU A 214 -3.93 -4.08 -11.74
C LEU A 214 -5.33 -4.18 -11.14
N THR A 215 -6.34 -3.77 -11.90
CA THR A 215 -7.72 -4.08 -11.57
C THR A 215 -8.27 -5.08 -12.59
N SER A 216 -9.18 -5.96 -12.21
CA SER A 216 -9.85 -6.90 -13.10
C SER A 216 -11.34 -6.86 -12.89
N GLY A 217 -12.11 -6.65 -13.95
CA GLY A 217 -13.57 -6.54 -13.92
C GLY A 217 -14.09 -5.10 -13.96
N GLY A 218 -15.41 -4.95 -14.17
CA GLY A 218 -16.08 -3.64 -14.21
C GLY A 218 -15.67 -2.72 -15.36
N THR A 219 -15.24 -3.28 -16.51
CA THR A 219 -14.73 -2.52 -17.66
C THR A 219 -15.61 -2.55 -18.91
N GLY A 220 -16.81 -3.12 -18.82
CA GLY A 220 -17.77 -3.23 -19.93
C GLY A 220 -18.77 -2.08 -19.96
N PHE A 221 -19.97 -2.35 -20.53
CA PHE A 221 -21.05 -1.38 -20.74
C PHE A 221 -22.19 -1.51 -19.74
N SER A 222 -22.10 -2.43 -18.79
CA SER A 222 -23.11 -2.53 -17.74
C SER A 222 -23.13 -1.25 -16.89
N PRO A 223 -24.30 -0.78 -16.41
CA PRO A 223 -24.37 0.34 -15.46
C PRO A 223 -23.59 0.09 -14.15
N ARG A 224 -23.25 -1.17 -13.85
CA ARG A 224 -22.41 -1.54 -12.69
C ARG A 224 -20.92 -1.52 -12.99
N ASP A 225 -20.52 -1.38 -14.27
CA ASP A 225 -19.12 -1.30 -14.66
C ASP A 225 -18.59 0.13 -14.42
N ILE A 226 -17.90 0.33 -13.31
CA ILE A 226 -17.44 1.65 -12.82
C ILE A 226 -15.91 1.76 -12.74
N THR A 227 -15.21 0.70 -13.11
CA THR A 227 -13.75 0.65 -12.90
C THR A 227 -13.00 1.77 -13.64
N PRO A 228 -13.31 2.08 -14.91
CA PRO A 228 -12.63 3.18 -15.62
C PRO A 228 -12.89 4.54 -14.97
N GLU A 229 -14.12 4.82 -14.55
CA GLU A 229 -14.52 6.06 -13.91
C GLU A 229 -13.76 6.27 -12.59
N ALA A 230 -13.75 5.26 -11.75
CA ALA A 230 -12.98 5.28 -10.49
C ALA A 230 -11.47 5.49 -10.74
N THR A 231 -10.94 4.84 -11.79
CA THR A 231 -9.52 4.94 -12.16
C THR A 231 -9.17 6.34 -12.65
N TYR A 232 -9.97 6.93 -13.54
CA TYR A 232 -9.77 8.30 -14.00
C TYR A 232 -9.92 9.32 -12.87
N ALA A 233 -10.86 9.11 -11.95
CA ALA A 233 -11.10 10.03 -10.84
C ALA A 233 -9.90 10.16 -9.87
N VAL A 234 -9.02 9.15 -9.82
CA VAL A 234 -7.82 9.19 -8.96
C VAL A 234 -6.53 9.49 -9.73
N ALA A 235 -6.60 9.60 -11.04
CA ALA A 235 -5.44 9.82 -11.90
C ALA A 235 -4.80 11.19 -11.68
N THR A 236 -3.47 11.23 -11.72
CA THR A 236 -2.70 12.48 -11.86
C THR A 236 -2.30 12.75 -13.31
N ARG A 237 -2.12 11.69 -14.10
CA ARG A 237 -1.80 11.74 -15.54
C ARG A 237 -2.42 10.55 -16.25
N ASN A 238 -2.86 10.73 -17.49
CA ASN A 238 -3.32 9.63 -18.32
C ASN A 238 -2.13 8.92 -18.99
N ALA A 239 -2.25 7.61 -19.19
CA ALA A 239 -1.29 6.76 -19.89
C ALA A 239 -2.04 5.86 -20.90
N PRO A 240 -2.77 6.42 -21.88
CA PRO A 240 -3.76 5.69 -22.68
C PRO A 240 -3.17 4.57 -23.54
N GLY A 241 -1.90 4.65 -23.92
CA GLY A 241 -1.26 3.70 -24.84
C GLY A 241 -1.33 2.24 -24.38
N ILE A 242 -1.28 1.95 -23.07
CA ILE A 242 -1.41 0.57 -22.56
C ILE A 242 -2.83 0.03 -22.80
N ALA A 243 -3.84 0.83 -22.47
CA ALA A 243 -5.24 0.44 -22.69
C ALA A 243 -5.58 0.32 -24.17
N GLU A 244 -5.00 1.17 -25.02
CA GLU A 244 -5.12 1.09 -26.49
C GLU A 244 -4.46 -0.18 -27.04
N ALA A 245 -3.25 -0.51 -26.58
CA ALA A 245 -2.53 -1.72 -26.96
C ALA A 245 -3.32 -2.99 -26.58
N MET A 246 -3.90 -3.03 -25.39
CA MET A 246 -4.78 -4.14 -24.95
C MET A 246 -6.01 -4.27 -25.86
N ARG A 247 -6.68 -3.18 -26.20
CA ARG A 247 -7.83 -3.20 -27.12
C ARG A 247 -7.43 -3.67 -28.51
N TYR A 248 -6.33 -3.15 -29.05
CA TYR A 248 -5.79 -3.56 -30.35
C TYR A 248 -5.51 -5.07 -30.38
N HIS A 249 -4.80 -5.57 -29.37
CA HIS A 249 -4.53 -7.00 -29.24
C HIS A 249 -5.83 -7.81 -29.14
N SER A 250 -6.78 -7.38 -28.30
CA SER A 250 -8.07 -8.07 -28.13
C SER A 250 -8.90 -8.12 -29.43
N LEU A 251 -8.82 -7.10 -30.27
CA LEU A 251 -9.50 -7.07 -31.59
C LEU A 251 -8.96 -8.11 -32.56
N SER A 252 -7.69 -8.52 -32.45
CA SER A 252 -7.15 -9.63 -33.24
C SER A 252 -7.71 -11.00 -32.83
N ILE A 253 -8.26 -11.11 -31.62
CA ILE A 253 -8.84 -12.33 -31.07
C ILE A 253 -10.38 -12.34 -31.21
N THR A 254 -11.02 -11.20 -30.91
CA THR A 254 -12.47 -11.07 -30.97
C THR A 254 -12.91 -9.63 -31.24
N PRO A 255 -13.93 -9.42 -32.12
CA PRO A 255 -14.49 -8.10 -32.33
C PRO A 255 -15.05 -7.43 -31.07
N ARG A 256 -15.42 -8.22 -30.05
CA ARG A 256 -15.90 -7.71 -28.75
C ARG A 256 -14.84 -6.92 -27.97
N GLY A 257 -13.57 -7.01 -28.36
CA GLY A 257 -12.49 -6.20 -27.79
C GLY A 257 -12.77 -4.71 -27.84
N MET A 258 -13.50 -4.22 -28.85
CA MET A 258 -13.91 -2.81 -29.01
C MET A 258 -14.84 -2.30 -27.88
N LEU A 259 -15.49 -3.19 -27.16
CA LEU A 259 -16.40 -2.85 -26.07
C LEU A 259 -15.68 -2.66 -24.71
N SER A 260 -14.37 -2.84 -24.66
CA SER A 260 -13.59 -2.57 -23.44
C SER A 260 -13.42 -1.07 -23.24
N ARG A 261 -13.89 -0.57 -22.09
CA ARG A 261 -13.65 0.81 -21.62
C ARG A 261 -12.44 0.91 -20.68
N GLY A 262 -11.68 -0.18 -20.49
CA GLY A 262 -10.52 -0.22 -19.61
C GLY A 262 -9.58 0.95 -19.82
N ALA A 263 -9.09 1.51 -18.71
CA ALA A 263 -8.20 2.65 -18.65
C ALA A 263 -6.79 2.25 -18.19
N SER A 264 -5.82 3.08 -18.50
CA SER A 264 -4.49 3.05 -17.88
C SER A 264 -4.05 4.47 -17.54
N VAL A 265 -3.59 4.67 -16.30
CA VAL A 265 -3.28 5.99 -15.75
C VAL A 265 -2.08 5.92 -14.80
N LEU A 266 -1.49 7.08 -14.51
CA LEU A 266 -0.53 7.25 -13.43
C LEU A 266 -1.19 8.02 -12.26
N ARG A 267 -0.99 7.54 -11.03
CA ARG A 267 -1.20 8.30 -9.80
C ARG A 267 0.14 8.47 -9.09
N GLY A 268 0.67 9.70 -9.11
CA GLY A 268 2.04 9.95 -8.66
C GLY A 268 3.04 9.07 -9.41
N LYS A 269 3.66 8.12 -8.71
CA LYS A 269 4.63 7.14 -9.24
C LYS A 269 4.03 5.77 -9.53
N THR A 270 2.75 5.57 -9.28
CA THR A 270 2.04 4.29 -9.44
C THR A 270 1.36 4.22 -10.79
N LEU A 271 1.62 3.17 -11.55
CA LEU A 271 0.85 2.83 -12.75
C LEU A 271 -0.40 2.01 -12.34
N ILE A 272 -1.57 2.40 -12.84
CA ILE A 272 -2.84 1.70 -12.64
C ILE A 272 -3.35 1.26 -14.00
N VAL A 273 -3.65 -0.03 -14.15
CA VAL A 273 -4.15 -0.63 -15.42
C VAL A 273 -5.40 -1.46 -15.16
N ASN A 274 -6.44 -1.19 -15.94
CA ASN A 274 -7.69 -1.96 -15.86
C ASN A 274 -7.68 -3.11 -16.86
N LEU A 275 -7.81 -4.34 -16.35
CA LEU A 275 -7.92 -5.57 -17.13
C LEU A 275 -9.40 -5.98 -17.28
N PRO A 276 -9.73 -6.78 -18.31
CA PRO A 276 -11.03 -7.43 -18.42
C PRO A 276 -11.36 -8.32 -17.23
N GLY A 277 -12.64 -8.66 -17.04
CA GLY A 277 -13.08 -9.47 -15.90
C GLY A 277 -12.95 -10.98 -16.09
N SER A 278 -12.76 -11.50 -17.31
CA SER A 278 -12.65 -12.96 -17.50
C SER A 278 -11.20 -13.44 -17.40
N PRO A 279 -10.94 -14.60 -16.74
CA PRO A 279 -9.58 -15.13 -16.61
C PRO A 279 -8.86 -15.31 -17.95
N LYS A 280 -9.58 -15.75 -18.99
CA LYS A 280 -9.04 -15.88 -20.35
C LYS A 280 -8.54 -14.53 -20.88
N ALA A 281 -9.36 -13.50 -20.82
CA ALA A 281 -8.99 -12.18 -21.34
C ALA A 281 -7.93 -11.49 -20.45
N VAL A 282 -7.88 -11.76 -19.14
CA VAL A 282 -6.80 -11.33 -18.26
C VAL A 282 -5.48 -11.91 -18.75
N ARG A 283 -5.42 -13.23 -18.99
CA ARG A 283 -4.23 -13.90 -19.50
C ARG A 283 -3.75 -13.30 -20.81
N GLU A 284 -4.64 -13.24 -21.81
CA GLU A 284 -4.34 -12.75 -23.16
C GLU A 284 -3.78 -11.31 -23.13
N ASN A 285 -4.38 -10.43 -22.32
CA ASN A 285 -3.91 -9.06 -22.22
C ASN A 285 -2.60 -8.93 -21.44
N LEU A 286 -2.44 -9.66 -20.33
CA LEU A 286 -1.20 -9.60 -19.57
C LEU A 286 -0.01 -10.19 -20.33
N GLU A 287 -0.19 -11.31 -21.03
CA GLU A 287 0.87 -11.89 -21.89
C GLU A 287 1.35 -10.89 -22.93
N TYR A 288 0.45 -10.04 -23.44
CA TYR A 288 0.80 -9.02 -24.44
C TYR A 288 1.52 -7.81 -23.84
N ILE A 289 1.07 -7.29 -22.68
CA ILE A 289 1.62 -6.03 -22.15
C ILE A 289 2.81 -6.21 -21.18
N LEU A 290 2.88 -7.32 -20.42
CA LEU A 290 3.89 -7.53 -19.38
C LEU A 290 5.33 -7.32 -19.86
N PRO A 291 5.74 -7.80 -21.06
CA PRO A 291 7.12 -7.62 -21.54
C PRO A 291 7.58 -6.17 -21.64
N THR A 292 6.62 -5.24 -21.83
CA THR A 292 6.93 -3.80 -21.96
C THR A 292 6.61 -3.03 -20.68
N LEU A 293 5.75 -3.58 -19.85
CA LEU A 293 5.18 -2.88 -18.69
C LEU A 293 6.23 -2.53 -17.63
N GLU A 294 7.19 -3.44 -17.39
CA GLU A 294 8.27 -3.25 -16.42
C GLU A 294 9.03 -1.95 -16.66
N HIS A 295 9.45 -1.71 -17.90
CA HIS A 295 10.19 -0.50 -18.26
C HIS A 295 9.41 0.77 -17.92
N GLY A 296 8.12 0.84 -18.30
CA GLY A 296 7.27 1.99 -17.98
C GLY A 296 7.07 2.19 -16.48
N VAL A 297 6.92 1.10 -15.73
CA VAL A 297 6.78 1.12 -14.27
C VAL A 297 8.07 1.61 -13.59
N ARG A 298 9.25 1.17 -14.05
CA ARG A 298 10.54 1.62 -13.51
C ARG A 298 10.78 3.11 -13.75
N ILE A 299 10.44 3.61 -14.96
CA ILE A 299 10.49 5.05 -15.27
C ILE A 299 9.53 5.83 -14.36
N ALA A 300 8.29 5.39 -14.21
CA ALA A 300 7.31 6.06 -13.36
C ALA A 300 7.76 6.10 -11.89
N ALA A 301 8.41 5.04 -11.42
CA ALA A 301 8.98 4.94 -10.07
C ALA A 301 10.24 5.82 -9.88
N GLY A 302 10.89 6.26 -10.96
CA GLY A 302 12.16 6.98 -10.93
C GLY A 302 13.37 6.06 -10.63
N LEU A 303 13.25 4.78 -10.98
CA LEU A 303 14.31 3.77 -10.79
C LEU A 303 15.23 3.66 -12.01
N ASP A 304 14.74 4.03 -13.20
CA ASP A 304 15.54 4.11 -14.42
C ASP A 304 15.72 5.58 -14.79
N GLY A 305 16.95 5.94 -15.24
CA GLY A 305 17.24 7.25 -15.79
C GLY A 305 16.53 7.49 -17.15
N GLU A 306 16.58 8.73 -17.65
CA GLU A 306 15.93 9.12 -18.91
C GLU A 306 16.27 8.17 -20.05
N CYS A 307 15.24 7.79 -20.83
CA CYS A 307 15.36 7.01 -22.07
C CYS A 307 16.02 7.86 -23.22
N ALA A 308 17.11 8.55 -22.95
CA ALA A 308 17.87 9.29 -23.95
C ALA A 308 19.03 8.42 -24.47
N GLY A 309 18.78 7.65 -25.52
CA GLY A 309 19.82 7.07 -26.37
C GLY A 309 20.01 5.56 -26.25
N ARG A 310 19.13 4.79 -26.84
CA ARG A 310 19.47 3.53 -27.53
C ARG A 310 18.81 3.46 -28.88
#